data_7680963ebd8c85a0512613494f346f45
#
_entry.id   7680963ebd8c85a0512613494f346f45
#
_cell.length_a   1.000
_cell.length_b   1.000
_cell.length_c   1.000
_cell.angle_alpha   90.00
_cell.angle_beta   90.00
_cell.angle_gamma   90.00
#
_symmetry.space_group_name_H-M   'P 1'
#
loop_
_entity.id
_entity.type
_entity.pdbx_description
1 polymer ?
#
loop_
_entity_poly.entity_id
_entity_poly.type
_entity_poly.pdbx_seq_one_letter_code
_entity_poly.pdbx_strand_id
1 'polypeptide(L)'
;MSHLPDDYRVPETDEALLAECDVQVFRASGPGGQSVNTTDSAVRLIHRPSGIVVVGRRERSQLRNKNDCLRRLRVRIAEAQRVVPKRVATKPSRGAKQRRLESKSKLSAKKAIRRTPPEE
;
A
#
# COMPACT_ATOMS: atom_id res chain seq x y z
N MET A 1 -16.09 -0.44 -1.69
CA MET A 1 -15.25 -1.62 -1.40
C MET A 1 -15.26 -2.53 -2.61
N SER A 2 -14.10 -2.82 -3.13
CA SER A 2 -13.95 -3.74 -4.26
C SER A 2 -14.16 -5.17 -3.77
N HIS A 3 -15.33 -5.71 -4.02
CA HIS A 3 -15.62 -7.10 -3.72
C HIS A 3 -15.50 -7.90 -5.00
N LEU A 4 -14.35 -8.57 -5.15
CA LEU A 4 -14.17 -9.55 -6.22
C LEU A 4 -14.90 -10.84 -5.83
N PRO A 5 -15.53 -11.53 -6.78
CA PRO A 5 -15.99 -12.89 -6.55
C PRO A 5 -14.82 -13.79 -6.12
N ASP A 6 -15.07 -14.72 -5.20
CA ASP A 6 -14.03 -15.61 -4.68
C ASP A 6 -13.41 -16.51 -5.76
N ASP A 7 -14.15 -16.74 -6.83
CA ASP A 7 -13.74 -17.56 -7.99
C ASP A 7 -13.15 -16.73 -9.15
N TYR A 8 -13.04 -15.40 -9.00
CA TYR A 8 -12.50 -14.55 -10.06
C TYR A 8 -11.03 -14.89 -10.36
N ARG A 9 -10.76 -15.17 -11.62
CA ARG A 9 -9.40 -15.40 -12.12
C ARG A 9 -8.97 -14.26 -13.02
N VAL A 10 -7.80 -13.71 -12.73
CA VAL A 10 -7.21 -12.67 -13.57
C VAL A 10 -6.86 -13.26 -14.95
N PRO A 11 -7.30 -12.64 -16.03
CA PRO A 11 -6.93 -13.08 -17.37
C PRO A 11 -5.40 -13.11 -17.57
N GLU A 12 -4.91 -14.13 -18.27
CA GLU A 12 -3.47 -14.29 -18.53
C GLU A 12 -2.92 -13.20 -19.44
N THR A 13 -3.70 -12.82 -20.45
CA THR A 13 -3.28 -11.80 -21.42
C THR A 13 -3.68 -10.40 -21.00
N ASP A 14 -2.86 -9.43 -21.34
CA ASP A 14 -3.14 -8.01 -21.05
C ASP A 14 -4.33 -7.49 -21.85
N GLU A 15 -4.53 -8.02 -23.06
CA GLU A 15 -5.67 -7.67 -23.91
C GLU A 15 -7.00 -8.10 -23.28
N ALA A 16 -7.06 -9.32 -22.75
CA ALA A 16 -8.24 -9.83 -22.08
C ALA A 16 -8.54 -9.06 -20.77
N LEU A 17 -7.51 -8.72 -20.00
CA LEU A 17 -7.66 -7.90 -18.81
C LEU A 17 -8.12 -6.48 -19.18
N LEU A 18 -7.59 -5.90 -20.23
CA LEU A 18 -7.99 -4.58 -20.71
C LEU A 18 -9.45 -4.55 -21.18
N ALA A 19 -9.95 -5.65 -21.75
CA ALA A 19 -11.35 -5.78 -22.15
C ALA A 19 -12.32 -5.71 -20.96
N GLU A 20 -11.87 -6.08 -19.77
CA GLU A 20 -12.63 -5.97 -18.51
C GLU A 20 -12.52 -4.57 -17.87
N CYS A 21 -11.73 -3.68 -18.44
CA CYS A 21 -11.49 -2.34 -17.92
C CYS A 21 -12.15 -1.26 -18.79
N ASP A 22 -12.57 -0.19 -18.14
CA ASP A 22 -12.87 1.07 -18.81
C ASP A 22 -11.60 1.90 -18.89
N VAL A 23 -11.20 2.26 -20.09
CA VAL A 23 -9.99 3.05 -20.37
C VAL A 23 -10.37 4.50 -20.55
N GLN A 24 -9.82 5.37 -19.72
CA GLN A 24 -9.96 6.82 -19.84
C GLN A 24 -8.59 7.42 -20.11
N VAL A 25 -8.48 8.23 -21.14
CA VAL A 25 -7.28 8.98 -21.48
C VAL A 25 -7.51 10.45 -21.14
N PHE A 26 -6.56 11.07 -20.46
CA PHE A 26 -6.69 12.46 -20.05
C PHE A 26 -5.35 13.17 -20.04
N ARG A 27 -5.41 14.48 -19.94
CA ARG A 27 -4.24 15.33 -19.80
C ARG A 27 -3.87 15.40 -18.32
N ALA A 28 -2.63 15.06 -17.98
CA ALA A 28 -2.16 15.17 -16.60
C ALA A 28 -2.08 16.64 -16.18
N SER A 29 -2.49 16.93 -14.96
CA SER A 29 -2.36 18.24 -14.32
C SER A 29 -1.14 18.26 -13.40
N GLY A 30 -0.52 19.42 -13.22
CA GLY A 30 0.59 19.63 -12.31
C GLY A 30 1.77 20.34 -12.96
N PRO A 31 2.85 20.61 -12.18
CA PRO A 31 4.06 21.21 -12.72
C PRO A 31 4.69 20.29 -13.76
N GLY A 32 4.96 20.80 -14.93
CA GLY A 32 5.55 20.02 -16.02
C GLY A 32 5.78 20.89 -17.24
N GLY A 33 6.57 20.38 -18.17
CA GLY A 33 6.88 21.04 -19.42
C GLY A 33 5.72 20.97 -20.44
N GLN A 34 6.02 21.34 -21.65
CA GLN A 34 5.06 21.40 -22.76
C GLN A 34 4.33 20.08 -23.02
N SER A 35 4.97 18.93 -22.84
CA SER A 35 4.36 17.61 -23.00
C SER A 35 3.20 17.35 -22.02
N VAL A 36 3.27 17.86 -20.81
CA VAL A 36 2.20 17.72 -19.80
C VAL A 36 0.98 18.55 -20.20
N ASN A 37 1.21 19.72 -20.78
CA ASN A 37 0.15 20.67 -21.13
C ASN A 37 -0.53 20.37 -22.49
N THR A 38 0.15 19.66 -23.40
CA THR A 38 -0.31 19.48 -24.77
C THR A 38 -0.70 18.05 -25.14
N THR A 39 -0.27 17.04 -24.37
CA THR A 39 -0.43 15.63 -24.74
C THR A 39 -1.30 14.88 -23.72
N ASP A 40 -2.34 14.22 -24.21
CA ASP A 40 -3.20 13.33 -23.43
C ASP A 40 -2.51 11.97 -23.25
N SER A 41 -1.45 11.92 -22.45
CA SER A 41 -0.65 10.72 -22.19
C SER A 41 -1.07 9.97 -20.93
N ALA A 42 -1.77 10.61 -20.01
CA ALA A 42 -2.24 9.99 -18.80
C ALA A 42 -3.40 9.02 -19.06
N VAL A 43 -3.35 7.86 -18.43
CA VAL A 43 -4.34 6.78 -18.58
C VAL A 43 -4.92 6.42 -17.23
N ARG A 44 -6.23 6.27 -17.17
CA ARG A 44 -6.94 5.70 -16.03
C ARG A 44 -7.61 4.41 -16.48
N LEU A 45 -7.34 3.32 -15.77
CA LEU A 45 -8.05 2.06 -15.93
C LEU A 45 -9.01 1.86 -14.77
N ILE A 46 -10.25 1.56 -15.06
CA ILE A 46 -11.28 1.19 -14.10
C ILE A 46 -11.64 -0.27 -14.36
N HIS A 47 -11.22 -1.16 -13.48
CA HIS A 47 -11.53 -2.58 -13.61
C HIS A 47 -12.95 -2.84 -13.12
N ARG A 48 -13.85 -3.15 -14.04
CA ARG A 48 -15.29 -3.30 -13.76
C ARG A 48 -15.61 -4.38 -12.69
N PRO A 49 -15.02 -5.60 -12.76
CA PRO A 49 -15.37 -6.64 -11.78
C PRO A 49 -14.98 -6.29 -10.34
N SER A 50 -13.83 -5.63 -10.14
CA SER A 50 -13.33 -5.28 -8.80
C SER A 50 -13.61 -3.84 -8.39
N GLY A 51 -13.91 -2.96 -9.32
CA GLY A 51 -13.98 -1.53 -9.07
C GLY A 51 -12.63 -0.85 -8.78
N ILE A 52 -11.51 -1.57 -8.93
CA ILE A 52 -10.18 -1.02 -8.71
C ILE A 52 -9.84 -0.01 -9.80
N VAL A 53 -9.39 1.16 -9.39
CA VAL A 53 -8.95 2.23 -10.29
C VAL A 53 -7.43 2.38 -10.23
N VAL A 54 -6.78 2.41 -11.38
CA VAL A 54 -5.34 2.63 -11.51
C VAL A 54 -5.08 3.77 -12.49
N VAL A 55 -4.22 4.70 -12.09
CA VAL A 55 -3.86 5.85 -12.91
C VAL A 55 -2.37 5.80 -13.25
N GLY A 56 -2.03 5.90 -14.54
CA GLY A 56 -0.68 5.98 -15.07
C GLY A 56 -0.42 7.33 -15.72
N ARG A 57 0.59 8.05 -15.23
CA ARG A 57 0.97 9.38 -15.75
C ARG A 57 2.47 9.65 -15.71
N ARG A 58 3.27 8.63 -15.45
CA ARG A 58 4.73 8.79 -15.27
C ARG A 58 5.48 8.91 -16.59
N GLU A 59 4.99 8.23 -17.61
CA GLU A 59 5.64 8.17 -18.90
C GLU A 59 5.08 9.21 -19.87
N ARG A 60 5.88 9.58 -20.86
CA ARG A 60 5.43 10.44 -21.96
C ARG A 60 4.53 9.71 -22.94
N SER A 61 4.69 8.40 -23.05
CA SER A 61 3.92 7.55 -23.96
C SER A 61 2.64 7.07 -23.29
N GLN A 62 1.51 7.30 -23.94
CA GLN A 62 0.20 6.76 -23.53
C GLN A 62 0.22 5.23 -23.45
N LEU A 63 0.86 4.57 -24.42
CA LEU A 63 0.99 3.11 -24.44
C LEU A 63 1.77 2.59 -23.23
N ARG A 64 2.87 3.24 -22.86
CA ARG A 64 3.66 2.88 -21.68
C ARG A 64 2.86 3.08 -20.39
N ASN A 65 2.13 4.17 -20.28
CA ASN A 65 1.24 4.43 -19.16
C ASN A 65 0.15 3.37 -19.04
N LYS A 66 -0.46 2.95 -20.15
CA LYS A 66 -1.45 1.89 -20.19
C LYS A 66 -0.86 0.55 -19.73
N ASN A 67 0.30 0.16 -20.23
CA ASN A 67 0.99 -1.08 -19.83
C ASN A 67 1.39 -1.06 -18.34
N ASP A 68 1.86 0.07 -17.83
CA ASP A 68 2.16 0.24 -16.40
C ASP A 68 0.89 0.11 -15.54
N CYS A 69 -0.22 0.67 -16.00
CA CYS A 69 -1.52 0.52 -15.33
C CYS A 69 -1.97 -0.94 -15.28
N LEU A 70 -1.85 -1.69 -16.37
CA LEU A 70 -2.22 -3.11 -16.43
C LEU A 70 -1.37 -3.94 -15.44
N ARG A 71 -0.07 -3.72 -15.41
CA ARG A 71 0.83 -4.39 -14.46
C ARG A 71 0.46 -4.09 -13.01
N ARG A 72 0.23 -2.83 -12.68
CA ARG A 72 -0.19 -2.44 -11.32
C ARG A 72 -1.58 -2.95 -10.96
N LEU A 73 -2.48 -3.02 -11.94
CA LEU A 73 -3.81 -3.60 -11.74
C LEU A 73 -3.73 -5.08 -11.37
N ARG A 74 -2.90 -5.87 -12.04
CA ARG A 74 -2.65 -7.28 -11.71
C ARG A 74 -2.19 -7.45 -10.26
N VAL A 75 -1.23 -6.64 -9.84
CA VAL A 75 -0.72 -6.66 -8.46
C VAL A 75 -1.84 -6.34 -7.45
N ARG A 76 -2.62 -5.29 -7.70
CA ARG A 76 -3.72 -4.88 -6.81
C ARG A 76 -4.85 -5.92 -6.73
N ILE A 77 -5.17 -6.58 -7.83
CA ILE A 77 -6.16 -7.66 -7.83
C ILE A 77 -5.63 -8.84 -7.00
N ALA A 78 -4.37 -9.24 -7.20
CA ALA A 78 -3.75 -10.30 -6.43
C ALA A 78 -3.69 -9.98 -4.92
N GLU A 79 -3.40 -8.73 -4.56
CA GLU A 79 -3.44 -8.26 -3.18
C GLU A 79 -4.85 -8.30 -2.59
N ALA A 80 -5.87 -7.90 -3.38
CA ALA A 80 -7.27 -7.95 -2.95
C ALA A 80 -7.79 -9.37 -2.73
N GLN A 81 -7.29 -10.34 -3.52
CA GLN A 81 -7.64 -11.76 -3.37
C GLN A 81 -6.83 -12.46 -2.28
N ARG A 82 -5.77 -11.82 -1.78
CA ARG A 82 -4.92 -12.43 -0.75
C ARG A 82 -5.68 -12.59 0.57
N VAL A 83 -5.85 -13.82 0.99
CA VAL A 83 -6.36 -14.13 2.32
C VAL A 83 -5.28 -13.78 3.34
N VAL A 84 -5.53 -12.76 4.15
CA VAL A 84 -4.62 -12.37 5.22
C VAL A 84 -4.81 -13.33 6.40
N PRO A 85 -3.81 -14.14 6.78
CA PRO A 85 -3.93 -15.02 7.92
C PRO A 85 -4.13 -14.20 9.20
N LYS A 86 -5.02 -14.69 10.07
CA LYS A 86 -5.27 -14.06 11.37
C LYS A 86 -3.97 -14.01 12.16
N ARG A 87 -3.61 -12.82 12.63
CA ARG A 87 -2.42 -12.64 13.46
C ARG A 87 -2.59 -13.41 14.78
N VAL A 88 -1.69 -14.36 15.02
CA VAL A 88 -1.62 -15.09 16.29
C VAL A 88 -0.77 -14.25 17.26
N ALA A 89 -1.33 -13.94 18.43
CA ALA A 89 -0.59 -13.21 19.45
C ALA A 89 0.58 -14.06 19.96
N THR A 90 1.78 -13.52 19.90
CA THR A 90 3.00 -14.16 20.43
C THR A 90 3.31 -13.64 21.83
N LYS A 91 3.76 -14.54 22.70
CA LYS A 91 4.21 -14.14 24.05
C LYS A 91 5.53 -13.35 23.94
N PRO A 92 5.73 -12.34 24.80
CA PRO A 92 7.01 -11.63 24.86
C PRO A 92 8.19 -12.59 25.12
N SER A 93 9.31 -12.37 24.44
CA SER A 93 10.51 -13.18 24.64
C SER A 93 11.07 -13.00 26.06
N ARG A 94 11.85 -14.00 26.51
CA ARG A 94 12.52 -13.93 27.83
C ARG A 94 13.39 -12.69 27.96
N GLY A 95 14.15 -12.35 26.92
CA GLY A 95 14.98 -11.14 26.92
C GLY A 95 14.19 -9.84 26.99
N ALA A 96 13.01 -9.77 26.34
CA ALA A 96 12.14 -8.60 26.44
C ALA A 96 11.60 -8.40 27.87
N LYS A 97 11.22 -9.50 28.53
CA LYS A 97 10.78 -9.45 29.95
C LYS A 97 11.90 -8.98 30.86
N GLN A 98 13.11 -9.50 30.66
CA GLN A 98 14.29 -9.12 31.44
C GLN A 98 14.61 -7.63 31.29
N ARG A 99 14.69 -7.12 30.07
CA ARG A 99 14.91 -5.68 29.81
C ARG A 99 13.85 -4.80 30.46
N ARG A 100 12.58 -5.23 30.44
CA ARG A 100 11.49 -4.50 31.11
C ARG A 100 11.68 -4.45 32.62
N LEU A 101 12.07 -5.57 33.23
CA LEU A 101 12.32 -5.64 34.68
C LEU A 101 13.51 -4.77 35.09
N GLU A 102 14.60 -4.80 34.31
CA GLU A 102 15.78 -3.96 34.54
C GLU A 102 15.44 -2.47 34.45
N SER A 103 14.67 -2.07 33.43
CA SER A 103 14.21 -0.68 33.30
C SER A 103 13.35 -0.24 34.46
N LYS A 104 12.45 -1.09 34.94
CA LYS A 104 11.62 -0.82 36.11
C LYS A 104 12.46 -0.67 37.38
N SER A 105 13.44 -1.56 37.57
CA SER A 105 14.34 -1.51 38.73
C SER A 105 15.15 -0.22 38.79
N LYS A 106 15.75 0.17 37.64
CA LYS A 106 16.49 1.44 37.52
C LYS A 106 15.60 2.66 37.83
N LEU A 107 14.37 2.66 37.32
CA LEU A 107 13.44 3.75 37.58
C LEU A 107 13.00 3.81 39.04
N SER A 108 12.76 2.66 39.66
CA SER A 108 12.44 2.52 41.07
C SER A 108 13.56 3.04 41.95
N ALA A 109 14.82 2.68 41.69
CA ALA A 109 15.99 3.18 42.37
C ALA A 109 16.11 4.70 42.30
N LYS A 110 15.92 5.29 41.13
CA LYS A 110 15.90 6.76 40.97
C LYS A 110 14.81 7.44 41.81
N LYS A 111 13.62 6.85 41.84
CA LYS A 111 12.51 7.38 42.63
C LYS A 111 12.78 7.28 44.15
N ALA A 112 13.40 6.19 44.57
CA ALA A 112 13.79 6.02 46.00
C ALA A 112 14.79 7.10 46.45
N ILE A 113 15.83 7.36 45.64
CA ILE A 113 16.82 8.42 45.95
C ILE A 113 16.15 9.80 46.08
N ARG A 114 15.19 10.11 45.22
CA ARG A 114 14.47 11.39 45.28
C ARG A 114 13.54 11.54 46.47
N ARG A 115 13.12 10.43 47.08
CA ARG A 115 12.24 10.42 48.26
C ARG A 115 13.00 10.59 49.56
N THR A 116 14.28 10.24 49.58
CA THR A 116 15.11 10.38 50.79
C THR A 116 15.50 11.85 50.90
N PRO A 117 15.04 12.57 51.93
CA PRO A 117 15.49 13.94 52.17
C PRO A 117 16.99 13.94 52.48
N PRO A 118 17.72 15.01 52.10
CA PRO A 118 19.13 15.12 52.45
C PRO A 118 19.24 15.12 53.99
N GLU A 119 20.08 14.24 54.50
CA GLU A 119 20.44 14.28 55.93
C GLU A 119 21.22 15.59 56.14
N GLU A 120 20.73 16.42 57.07
CA GLU A 120 21.44 17.61 57.54
C GLU A 120 22.68 17.23 58.37
#